data_3574898ba6f310029b779bdba80fe48f
#
_entry.id   3574898ba6f310029b779bdba80fe48f
#
_cell.length_a   1.000
_cell.length_b   1.000
_cell.length_c   1.000
_cell.angle_alpha   90.00
_cell.angle_beta   90.00
_cell.angle_gamma   90.00
#
_symmetry.space_group_name_H-M   'P 1'
#
loop_
_entity.id
_entity.type
_entity.pdbx_description
1 polymer ?
#
loop_
_entity_poly.entity_id
_entity_poly.type
_entity_poly.pdbx_seq_one_letter_code
_entity_poly.pdbx_strand_id
1 'polypeptide(L)'
;MELEAILEGLDPQQREAVTNIRGPLCIIAGAGTGKTRVITHRIAYAVAAGVTDPSKTLALTFTARAAGEMRARLRTLGVPNATARTFHSAALKQLMYFWPYSFGGSFPKLLTSKGSFLGDAMGRSDTSLVPGVATLREISGEIEWAKSLQTAPSDYVEEALQSGRTLRIPNGRPDKENFAEIAKVYQAYETLKHQERIIDFEDVLLLTVGMLEEDRDVRERVRDQYRFFTVDEYQDVSPLQQRLLNGWLGNRDDICVVGDAAQTIYTFAGATSDFLLNFTHRYPKAEVVRLTRGYRSTPEIIETANRILKAGTSHNDHELTSMNERGEELELRSFSTQQSEVNAVVETIANLGKTHSDIAILARTNNQLDPFEAALKARSIETQLKNSERFFDRVDVRDAMRVIRSASVLPAEGGDWLHDLESVLRPFGNADYVRAFITLGKSMKEAGATSLRTLLRELEDRAEQNNPPTLPGVVLSTLHAAKGLEWDHVFLVGVNEGTLPMGNDVEEERRLFYVGLTRAKRTVHLSYSGAPSEFLSGLLASEAK
;
A
#
# COMPACT_ATOMS: atom_id res chain seq x y z
N MET A 1 -19.44 -12.18 21.48
CA MET A 1 -19.32 -13.23 20.43
C MET A 1 -18.67 -14.42 21.11
N GLU A 2 -19.14 -15.62 20.86
CA GLU A 2 -18.54 -16.84 21.41
C GLU A 2 -17.17 -17.08 20.73
N LEU A 3 -16.19 -17.58 21.49
CA LEU A 3 -14.82 -17.79 20.99
C LEU A 3 -14.79 -18.73 19.78
N GLU A 4 -15.61 -19.79 19.79
CA GLU A 4 -15.70 -20.73 18.67
C GLU A 4 -16.22 -20.08 17.38
N ALA A 5 -17.19 -19.16 17.46
CA ALA A 5 -17.71 -18.45 16.29
C ALA A 5 -16.64 -17.59 15.60
N ILE A 6 -15.66 -17.08 16.36
CA ILE A 6 -14.53 -16.33 15.78
C ILE A 6 -13.56 -17.25 15.03
N LEU A 7 -13.48 -18.51 15.43
CA LEU A 7 -12.58 -19.51 14.82
C LEU A 7 -13.20 -20.24 13.63
N GLU A 8 -14.50 -20.05 13.39
CA GLU A 8 -15.21 -20.73 12.31
C GLU A 8 -14.64 -20.36 10.94
N GLY A 9 -14.45 -21.37 10.08
CA GLY A 9 -13.91 -21.23 8.73
C GLY A 9 -12.43 -20.86 8.66
N LEU A 10 -11.70 -20.86 9.79
CA LEU A 10 -10.24 -20.73 9.79
C LEU A 10 -9.58 -22.11 9.61
N ASP A 11 -8.55 -22.17 8.80
CA ASP A 11 -7.71 -23.36 8.68
C ASP A 11 -6.82 -23.58 9.93
N PRO A 12 -6.16 -24.75 10.07
CA PRO A 12 -5.34 -25.03 11.24
C PRO A 12 -4.22 -24.01 11.49
N GLN A 13 -3.52 -23.52 10.44
CA GLN A 13 -2.45 -22.52 10.57
C GLN A 13 -3.02 -21.16 11.00
N GLN A 14 -4.16 -20.78 10.42
CA GLN A 14 -4.86 -19.55 10.79
C GLN A 14 -5.38 -19.63 12.23
N ARG A 15 -5.95 -20.77 12.66
CA ARG A 15 -6.39 -20.99 14.04
C ARG A 15 -5.24 -20.88 15.03
N GLU A 16 -4.10 -21.49 14.75
CA GLU A 16 -2.90 -21.40 15.57
C GLU A 16 -2.49 -19.92 15.77
N ALA A 17 -2.41 -19.16 14.70
CA ALA A 17 -2.07 -17.74 14.77
C ALA A 17 -3.12 -16.90 15.53
N VAL A 18 -4.42 -17.20 15.36
CA VAL A 18 -5.52 -16.47 16.01
C VAL A 18 -5.60 -16.77 17.50
N THR A 19 -5.38 -18.01 17.93
CA THR A 19 -5.44 -18.42 19.35
C THR A 19 -4.21 -18.06 20.15
N ASN A 20 -3.09 -17.75 19.47
CA ASN A 20 -1.86 -17.27 20.12
C ASN A 20 -1.99 -15.77 20.45
N ILE A 21 -2.55 -15.47 21.62
CA ILE A 21 -2.93 -14.11 22.02
C ILE A 21 -2.04 -13.49 23.09
N ARG A 22 -0.99 -14.17 23.53
CA ARG A 22 -0.06 -13.69 24.56
C ARG A 22 1.38 -13.70 24.08
N GLY A 23 2.13 -12.69 24.48
CA GLY A 23 3.54 -12.53 24.09
C GLY A 23 3.73 -12.09 22.65
N PRO A 24 4.99 -11.95 22.21
CA PRO A 24 5.31 -11.51 20.86
C PRO A 24 5.06 -12.65 19.86
N LEU A 25 4.35 -12.32 18.77
CA LEU A 25 4.01 -13.24 17.69
C LEU A 25 4.48 -12.71 16.36
N CYS A 26 5.18 -13.54 15.59
CA CYS A 26 5.52 -13.28 14.19
C CYS A 26 4.74 -14.22 13.29
N ILE A 27 3.96 -13.69 12.36
CA ILE A 27 3.20 -14.45 11.38
C ILE A 27 3.85 -14.22 10.01
N ILE A 28 4.51 -15.25 9.48
CA ILE A 28 5.05 -15.25 8.12
C ILE A 28 3.92 -15.74 7.20
N ALA A 29 3.45 -14.86 6.33
CA ALA A 29 2.21 -15.11 5.61
C ALA A 29 2.32 -14.69 4.14
N GLY A 30 2.41 -15.64 3.25
CA GLY A 30 2.54 -15.40 1.81
C GLY A 30 1.32 -14.74 1.16
N ALA A 31 1.40 -14.52 -0.15
CA ALA A 31 0.31 -13.92 -0.90
C ALA A 31 -0.97 -14.77 -0.83
N GLY A 32 -2.11 -14.14 -0.55
CA GLY A 32 -3.42 -14.83 -0.57
C GLY A 32 -3.71 -15.76 0.61
N THR A 33 -2.84 -15.83 1.64
CA THR A 33 -3.03 -16.71 2.81
C THR A 33 -4.01 -16.19 3.86
N GLY A 34 -4.61 -15.02 3.62
CA GLY A 34 -5.59 -14.43 4.53
C GLY A 34 -4.98 -13.61 5.67
N LYS A 35 -3.81 -12.99 5.48
CA LYS A 35 -3.14 -12.11 6.46
C LYS A 35 -4.11 -11.22 7.26
N THR A 36 -4.86 -10.38 6.56
CA THR A 36 -5.78 -9.42 7.20
C THR A 36 -6.93 -10.13 7.94
N ARG A 37 -7.39 -11.30 7.45
CA ARG A 37 -8.38 -12.12 8.13
C ARG A 37 -7.83 -12.61 9.48
N VAL A 38 -6.64 -13.19 9.47
CA VAL A 38 -5.98 -13.70 10.69
C VAL A 38 -5.77 -12.58 11.70
N ILE A 39 -5.26 -11.43 11.29
CA ILE A 39 -5.04 -10.27 12.18
C ILE A 39 -6.36 -9.85 12.86
N THR A 40 -7.42 -9.66 12.08
CA THR A 40 -8.69 -9.16 12.61
C THR A 40 -9.37 -10.18 13.51
N HIS A 41 -9.32 -11.48 13.16
CA HIS A 41 -9.84 -12.56 14.02
C HIS A 41 -9.02 -12.71 15.31
N ARG A 42 -7.68 -12.57 15.24
CA ARG A 42 -6.82 -12.61 16.43
C ARG A 42 -7.16 -11.47 17.40
N ILE A 43 -7.32 -10.25 16.90
CA ILE A 43 -7.74 -9.11 17.74
C ILE A 43 -9.10 -9.40 18.37
N ALA A 44 -10.08 -9.85 17.58
CA ALA A 44 -11.41 -10.16 18.08
C ALA A 44 -11.40 -11.30 19.11
N TYR A 45 -10.61 -12.35 18.87
CA TYR A 45 -10.45 -13.48 19.78
C TYR A 45 -9.81 -13.05 21.10
N ALA A 46 -8.74 -12.25 21.07
CA ALA A 46 -8.07 -11.74 22.26
C ALA A 46 -8.99 -10.86 23.12
N VAL A 47 -9.84 -10.04 22.48
CA VAL A 47 -10.85 -9.22 23.16
C VAL A 47 -11.94 -10.09 23.77
N ALA A 48 -12.48 -11.05 23.02
CA ALA A 48 -13.52 -11.97 23.52
C ALA A 48 -13.01 -12.85 24.66
N ALA A 49 -11.74 -13.24 24.65
CA ALA A 49 -11.07 -13.98 25.72
C ALA A 49 -10.72 -13.10 26.96
N GLY A 50 -11.00 -11.80 26.91
CA GLY A 50 -10.70 -10.88 28.01
C GLY A 50 -9.20 -10.59 28.24
N VAL A 51 -8.35 -10.91 27.27
CA VAL A 51 -6.89 -10.69 27.35
C VAL A 51 -6.51 -9.29 26.91
N THR A 52 -7.25 -8.72 25.96
CA THR A 52 -6.94 -7.46 25.32
C THR A 52 -8.10 -6.47 25.48
N ASP A 53 -7.77 -5.23 25.88
CA ASP A 53 -8.71 -4.11 25.86
C ASP A 53 -8.78 -3.54 24.44
N PRO A 54 -9.95 -3.54 23.76
CA PRO A 54 -10.06 -3.03 22.42
C PRO A 54 -9.72 -1.54 22.30
N SER A 55 -9.98 -0.74 23.35
CA SER A 55 -9.66 0.70 23.36
C SER A 55 -8.16 0.97 23.44
N LYS A 56 -7.38 0.00 23.90
CA LYS A 56 -5.90 0.05 24.01
C LYS A 56 -5.20 -0.71 22.89
N THR A 57 -5.94 -1.14 21.85
CA THR A 57 -5.40 -1.87 20.71
C THR A 57 -5.12 -0.92 19.56
N LEU A 58 -3.90 -0.98 19.00
CA LEU A 58 -3.49 -0.29 17.80
C LEU A 58 -3.03 -1.29 16.74
N ALA A 59 -3.81 -1.39 15.68
CA ALA A 59 -3.45 -2.12 14.48
C ALA A 59 -2.85 -1.14 13.46
N LEU A 60 -1.63 -1.41 13.04
CA LEU A 60 -0.86 -0.59 12.10
C LEU A 60 -0.78 -1.28 10.75
N THR A 61 -0.96 -0.52 9.70
CA THR A 61 -0.86 -0.99 8.31
C THR A 61 -0.16 0.04 7.44
N PHE A 62 0.25 -0.36 6.25
CA PHE A 62 1.01 0.49 5.34
C PHE A 62 0.12 1.52 4.63
N THR A 63 -1.10 1.15 4.25
CA THR A 63 -1.99 2.03 3.46
C THR A 63 -3.26 2.40 4.23
N ALA A 64 -3.78 3.58 3.95
CA ALA A 64 -5.04 4.06 4.49
C ALA A 64 -6.22 3.16 4.10
N ARG A 65 -6.19 2.59 2.88
CA ARG A 65 -7.17 1.61 2.42
C ARG A 65 -7.18 0.37 3.30
N ALA A 66 -6.01 -0.25 3.55
CA ALA A 66 -5.90 -1.43 4.41
C ALA A 66 -6.38 -1.14 5.83
N ALA A 67 -6.09 0.06 6.37
CA ALA A 67 -6.62 0.49 7.66
C ALA A 67 -8.15 0.59 7.66
N GLY A 68 -8.76 1.10 6.58
CA GLY A 68 -10.22 1.15 6.41
C GLY A 68 -10.85 -0.23 6.34
N GLU A 69 -10.31 -1.13 5.54
CA GLU A 69 -10.77 -2.52 5.44
C GLU A 69 -10.66 -3.25 6.78
N MET A 70 -9.55 -3.06 7.50
CA MET A 70 -9.35 -3.65 8.82
C MET A 70 -10.39 -3.14 9.83
N ARG A 71 -10.67 -1.83 9.87
CA ARG A 71 -11.74 -1.27 10.73
C ARG A 71 -13.11 -1.84 10.40
N ALA A 72 -13.45 -1.98 9.12
CA ALA A 72 -14.71 -2.56 8.69
C ALA A 72 -14.85 -4.01 9.19
N ARG A 73 -13.81 -4.83 9.01
CA ARG A 73 -13.79 -6.23 9.50
C ARG A 73 -13.86 -6.33 11.03
N LEU A 74 -13.14 -5.47 11.76
CA LEU A 74 -13.20 -5.43 13.22
C LEU A 74 -14.61 -5.08 13.73
N ARG A 75 -15.31 -4.14 13.07
CA ARG A 75 -16.72 -3.83 13.38
C ARG A 75 -17.63 -5.05 13.19
N THR A 76 -17.48 -5.76 12.07
CA THR A 76 -18.26 -6.99 11.80
C THR A 76 -17.98 -8.08 12.84
N LEU A 77 -16.75 -8.17 13.34
CA LEU A 77 -16.34 -9.09 14.39
C LEU A 77 -16.69 -8.59 15.82
N GLY A 78 -17.48 -7.52 15.95
CA GLY A 78 -17.95 -7.01 17.24
C GLY A 78 -16.90 -6.23 18.05
N VAL A 79 -15.83 -5.75 17.42
CA VAL A 79 -14.75 -4.99 18.06
C VAL A 79 -14.60 -3.59 17.45
N PRO A 80 -15.63 -2.73 17.50
CA PRO A 80 -15.62 -1.42 16.85
C PRO A 80 -14.64 -0.41 17.50
N ASN A 81 -14.22 -0.66 18.73
CA ASN A 81 -13.37 0.25 19.52
C ASN A 81 -11.87 0.02 19.30
N ALA A 82 -11.48 -1.05 18.60
CA ALA A 82 -10.08 -1.26 18.24
C ALA A 82 -9.66 -0.25 17.15
N THR A 83 -8.51 0.37 17.34
CA THR A 83 -7.99 1.39 16.42
C THR A 83 -7.15 0.73 15.34
N ALA A 84 -7.47 0.98 14.05
CA ALA A 84 -6.62 0.62 12.92
C ALA A 84 -6.23 1.88 12.13
N ARG A 85 -4.91 2.09 11.91
CA ARG A 85 -4.33 3.30 11.29
C ARG A 85 -3.07 2.97 10.50
N THR A 86 -2.63 3.91 9.65
CA THR A 86 -1.24 3.90 9.16
C THR A 86 -0.29 4.48 10.21
N PHE A 87 1.01 4.18 10.13
CA PHE A 87 2.01 4.79 11.00
C PHE A 87 1.90 6.32 11.01
N HIS A 88 1.86 6.93 9.83
CA HIS A 88 1.74 8.38 9.66
C HIS A 88 0.47 8.95 10.29
N SER A 89 -0.69 8.32 10.07
CA SER A 89 -1.95 8.83 10.62
C SER A 89 -2.04 8.68 12.14
N ALA A 90 -1.42 7.65 12.71
CA ALA A 90 -1.31 7.48 14.15
C ALA A 90 -0.38 8.53 14.77
N ALA A 91 0.81 8.71 14.17
CA ALA A 91 1.80 9.70 14.59
C ALA A 91 1.26 11.13 14.49
N LEU A 92 0.67 11.50 13.34
CA LEU A 92 0.12 12.85 13.12
C LEU A 92 -0.94 13.21 14.18
N LYS A 93 -1.86 12.27 14.48
CA LYS A 93 -2.87 12.50 15.50
C LYS A 93 -2.27 12.75 16.88
N GLN A 94 -1.24 11.98 17.25
CA GLN A 94 -0.54 12.17 18.52
C GLN A 94 0.25 13.48 18.52
N LEU A 95 1.00 13.75 17.46
CA LEU A 95 1.80 14.95 17.33
C LEU A 95 0.93 16.22 17.42
N MET A 96 -0.22 16.27 16.73
CA MET A 96 -1.17 17.38 16.81
C MET A 96 -1.74 17.56 18.23
N TYR A 97 -2.08 16.45 18.90
CA TYR A 97 -2.66 16.52 20.24
C TYR A 97 -1.66 17.03 21.29
N PHE A 98 -0.43 16.54 21.24
CA PHE A 98 0.60 16.87 22.22
C PHE A 98 1.44 18.10 21.84
N TRP A 99 1.29 18.65 20.61
CA TRP A 99 2.08 19.78 20.13
C TRP A 99 2.12 20.97 21.09
N PRO A 100 0.98 21.46 21.64
CA PRO A 100 0.99 22.59 22.55
C PRO A 100 1.77 22.34 23.84
N TYR A 101 1.88 21.09 24.26
CA TYR A 101 2.57 20.70 25.50
C TYR A 101 4.07 20.53 25.29
N SER A 102 4.48 19.87 24.22
CA SER A 102 5.90 19.52 24.00
C SER A 102 6.67 20.59 23.23
N PHE A 103 6.03 21.27 22.28
CA PHE A 103 6.70 22.26 21.40
C PHE A 103 6.20 23.70 21.61
N GLY A 104 4.99 23.88 22.10
CA GLY A 104 4.34 25.19 22.23
C GLY A 104 3.93 25.81 20.90
N GLY A 105 3.11 26.86 20.98
CA GLY A 105 2.65 27.59 19.80
C GLY A 105 1.67 26.80 18.91
N SER A 106 1.47 27.30 17.69
CA SER A 106 0.57 26.67 16.71
C SER A 106 1.27 25.51 15.99
N PHE A 107 0.50 24.48 15.65
CA PHE A 107 0.97 23.36 14.82
C PHE A 107 1.46 23.89 13.46
N PRO A 108 2.62 23.42 12.95
CA PRO A 108 3.16 23.83 11.66
C PRO A 108 2.27 23.36 10.50
N LYS A 109 2.41 24.02 9.36
CA LYS A 109 1.69 23.61 8.15
C LYS A 109 2.26 22.30 7.61
N LEU A 110 1.39 21.32 7.34
CA LEU A 110 1.79 20.08 6.69
C LEU A 110 1.92 20.28 5.17
N LEU A 111 3.07 19.95 4.63
CA LEU A 111 3.35 19.97 3.19
C LEU A 111 2.73 18.73 2.52
N THR A 112 1.70 18.94 1.74
CA THR A 112 0.99 17.85 1.04
C THR A 112 1.57 17.53 -0.34
N SER A 113 2.36 18.44 -0.92
CA SER A 113 3.05 18.26 -2.20
C SER A 113 4.43 18.91 -2.15
N LYS A 114 5.47 18.12 -2.40
CA LYS A 114 6.87 18.57 -2.32
C LYS A 114 7.36 19.30 -3.57
N GLY A 115 6.74 19.08 -4.74
CA GLY A 115 7.30 19.47 -6.04
C GLY A 115 7.66 20.95 -6.17
N SER A 116 6.72 21.87 -5.93
CA SER A 116 6.98 23.32 -5.99
C SER A 116 7.96 23.77 -4.90
N PHE A 117 7.83 23.22 -3.70
CA PHE A 117 8.68 23.57 -2.57
C PHE A 117 10.14 23.11 -2.77
N LEU A 118 10.34 21.94 -3.38
CA LEU A 118 11.66 21.49 -3.82
C LEU A 118 12.24 22.36 -4.92
N GLY A 119 11.40 22.84 -5.86
CA GLY A 119 11.83 23.81 -6.88
C GLY A 119 12.37 25.10 -6.25
N ASP A 120 11.69 25.63 -5.24
CA ASP A 120 12.13 26.80 -4.48
C ASP A 120 13.42 26.52 -3.70
N ALA A 121 13.55 25.35 -3.10
CA ALA A 121 14.77 24.92 -2.38
C ALA A 121 15.97 24.80 -3.35
N MET A 122 15.75 24.22 -4.55
CA MET A 122 16.78 24.18 -5.61
C MET A 122 17.24 25.59 -6.00
N GLY A 123 16.30 26.52 -6.20
CA GLY A 123 16.62 27.90 -6.57
C GLY A 123 17.40 28.67 -5.49
N ARG A 124 17.34 28.21 -4.23
CA ARG A 124 18.07 28.80 -3.09
C ARG A 124 19.36 28.04 -2.74
N SER A 125 19.56 26.87 -3.33
CA SER A 125 20.78 26.09 -3.14
C SER A 125 21.82 26.41 -4.22
N ASP A 126 23.11 26.22 -3.88
CA ASP A 126 24.21 26.29 -4.85
C ASP A 126 24.36 24.94 -5.56
N THR A 127 23.26 24.46 -6.16
CA THR A 127 23.26 23.21 -6.93
C THR A 127 23.43 23.46 -8.42
N SER A 128 24.15 22.57 -9.07
CA SER A 128 24.30 22.54 -10.52
C SER A 128 23.23 21.69 -11.24
N LEU A 129 22.29 21.09 -10.50
CA LEU A 129 21.19 20.33 -11.08
C LEU A 129 20.18 21.26 -11.75
N VAL A 130 19.67 20.84 -12.90
CA VAL A 130 18.67 21.60 -13.66
C VAL A 130 17.26 21.19 -13.18
N PRO A 131 16.41 22.14 -12.79
CA PRO A 131 15.04 21.87 -12.42
C PRO A 131 14.25 21.22 -13.56
N GLY A 132 13.56 20.13 -13.26
CA GLY A 132 12.69 19.40 -14.18
C GLY A 132 11.86 18.39 -13.41
N VAL A 133 10.74 17.95 -13.97
CA VAL A 133 9.82 17.02 -13.29
C VAL A 133 10.54 15.73 -12.87
N ALA A 134 11.38 15.18 -13.74
CA ALA A 134 12.16 13.97 -13.45
C ALA A 134 13.18 14.22 -12.32
N THR A 135 13.96 15.32 -12.41
CA THR A 135 14.95 15.69 -11.41
C THR A 135 14.32 15.93 -10.04
N LEU A 136 13.22 16.69 -9.98
CA LEU A 136 12.51 16.97 -8.72
C LEU A 136 11.93 15.70 -8.09
N ARG A 137 11.45 14.76 -8.91
CA ARG A 137 10.95 13.47 -8.43
C ARG A 137 12.08 12.64 -7.83
N GLU A 138 13.24 12.60 -8.50
CA GLU A 138 14.41 11.88 -8.01
C GLU A 138 14.89 12.46 -6.68
N ILE A 139 15.05 13.79 -6.59
CA ILE A 139 15.44 14.48 -5.36
C ILE A 139 14.43 14.22 -4.24
N SER A 140 13.11 14.26 -4.52
CA SER A 140 12.08 13.95 -3.54
C SER A 140 12.25 12.55 -2.98
N GLY A 141 12.45 11.56 -3.85
CA GLY A 141 12.65 10.16 -3.45
C GLY A 141 13.90 9.97 -2.59
N GLU A 142 15.00 10.64 -2.94
CA GLU A 142 16.25 10.58 -2.17
C GLU A 142 16.11 11.21 -0.78
N ILE A 143 15.43 12.35 -0.67
CA ILE A 143 15.15 12.98 0.63
C ILE A 143 14.22 12.10 1.48
N GLU A 144 13.19 11.51 0.89
CA GLU A 144 12.28 10.58 1.58
C GLU A 144 13.04 9.36 2.11
N TRP A 145 13.88 8.77 1.27
CA TRP A 145 14.74 7.65 1.65
C TRP A 145 15.69 8.03 2.79
N ALA A 146 16.44 9.12 2.67
CA ALA A 146 17.38 9.59 3.70
C ALA A 146 16.68 9.81 5.04
N LYS A 147 15.52 10.49 5.03
CA LYS A 147 14.73 10.73 6.24
C LYS A 147 14.16 9.44 6.84
N SER A 148 13.81 8.46 6.04
CA SER A 148 13.34 7.15 6.52
C SER A 148 14.44 6.36 7.24
N LEU A 149 15.70 6.59 6.87
CA LEU A 149 16.90 6.09 7.54
C LEU A 149 17.38 7.01 8.66
N GLN A 150 16.78 8.20 8.82
CA GLN A 150 17.16 9.25 9.78
C GLN A 150 18.52 9.87 9.46
N THR A 151 18.91 9.90 8.20
CA THR A 151 20.16 10.44 7.70
C THR A 151 20.04 11.95 7.49
N ALA A 152 20.91 12.73 8.12
CA ALA A 152 20.96 14.18 7.93
C ALA A 152 21.55 14.56 6.56
N PRO A 153 21.28 15.79 6.06
CA PRO A 153 21.87 16.26 4.81
C PRO A 153 23.40 16.16 4.75
N SER A 154 24.10 16.34 5.89
CA SER A 154 25.55 16.20 6.00
C SER A 154 26.07 14.79 5.75
N ASP A 155 25.28 13.78 6.12
CA ASP A 155 25.70 12.37 6.10
C ASP A 155 25.13 11.62 4.88
N TYR A 156 24.22 12.29 4.13
CA TYR A 156 23.49 11.69 3.02
C TYR A 156 24.38 11.09 1.93
N VAL A 157 25.45 11.79 1.53
CA VAL A 157 26.35 11.33 0.45
C VAL A 157 27.03 10.02 0.83
N GLU A 158 27.53 9.91 2.05
CA GLU A 158 28.18 8.71 2.55
C GLU A 158 27.20 7.54 2.62
N GLU A 159 26.02 7.77 3.21
CA GLU A 159 24.97 6.75 3.34
C GLU A 159 24.49 6.25 1.99
N ALA A 160 24.27 7.16 1.01
CA ALA A 160 23.83 6.79 -0.33
C ALA A 160 24.86 5.92 -1.07
N LEU A 161 26.16 6.23 -0.91
CA LEU A 161 27.24 5.43 -1.50
C LEU A 161 27.38 4.05 -0.83
N GLN A 162 27.29 3.99 0.50
CA GLN A 162 27.36 2.74 1.26
C GLN A 162 26.16 1.81 0.93
N SER A 163 24.99 2.39 0.73
CA SER A 163 23.78 1.67 0.36
C SER A 163 23.72 1.28 -1.12
N GLY A 164 24.75 1.60 -1.91
CA GLY A 164 24.82 1.25 -3.34
C GLY A 164 23.71 1.88 -4.19
N ARG A 165 23.21 3.04 -3.80
CA ARG A 165 22.13 3.71 -4.53
C ARG A 165 22.58 4.18 -5.91
N THR A 166 21.61 4.21 -6.83
CA THR A 166 21.80 4.73 -8.19
C THR A 166 20.73 5.75 -8.50
N LEU A 167 21.08 6.77 -9.27
CA LEU A 167 20.22 7.89 -9.61
C LEU A 167 19.79 7.87 -11.08
N ARG A 168 18.58 8.36 -11.34
CA ARG A 168 18.03 8.48 -12.71
C ARG A 168 17.98 9.93 -13.18
N ILE A 169 19.05 10.70 -12.88
CA ILE A 169 19.16 12.08 -13.34
C ILE A 169 19.79 12.09 -14.75
N PRO A 170 19.11 12.61 -15.78
CA PRO A 170 19.57 12.52 -17.16
C PRO A 170 20.62 13.60 -17.48
N ASN A 171 21.73 13.66 -16.75
CA ASN A 171 22.79 14.66 -16.93
C ASN A 171 24.15 14.06 -17.29
N GLY A 172 24.26 12.71 -17.38
CA GLY A 172 25.48 11.99 -17.71
C GLY A 172 26.61 12.07 -16.68
N ARG A 173 26.35 12.61 -15.48
CA ARG A 173 27.33 12.70 -14.39
C ARG A 173 27.35 11.41 -13.57
N PRO A 174 28.50 11.08 -12.95
CA PRO A 174 28.57 10.00 -11.97
C PRO A 174 27.62 10.23 -10.78
N ASP A 175 27.03 9.16 -10.27
CA ASP A 175 26.09 9.23 -9.14
C ASP A 175 26.67 9.96 -7.93
N LYS A 176 27.95 9.75 -7.62
CA LYS A 176 28.65 10.44 -6.51
C LYS A 176 28.58 11.96 -6.61
N GLU A 177 28.72 12.53 -7.82
CA GLU A 177 28.61 13.96 -8.02
C GLU A 177 27.16 14.43 -7.86
N ASN A 178 26.21 13.65 -8.39
CA ASN A 178 24.80 13.94 -8.24
C ASN A 178 24.33 13.86 -6.78
N PHE A 179 24.83 12.90 -5.96
CA PHE A 179 24.54 12.85 -4.53
C PHE A 179 25.04 14.11 -3.80
N ALA A 180 26.22 14.60 -4.14
CA ALA A 180 26.72 15.86 -3.55
C ALA A 180 25.84 17.06 -3.88
N GLU A 181 25.31 17.13 -5.11
CA GLU A 181 24.37 18.16 -5.53
C GLU A 181 23.01 18.03 -4.84
N ILE A 182 22.50 16.80 -4.68
CA ILE A 182 21.26 16.52 -3.94
C ILE A 182 21.41 16.90 -2.47
N ALA A 183 22.57 16.64 -1.84
CA ALA A 183 22.82 17.04 -0.45
C ALA A 183 22.65 18.56 -0.24
N LYS A 184 23.09 19.39 -1.20
CA LYS A 184 22.90 20.84 -1.15
C LYS A 184 21.40 21.21 -1.19
N VAL A 185 20.64 20.55 -2.08
CA VAL A 185 19.20 20.78 -2.20
C VAL A 185 18.50 20.30 -0.92
N TYR A 186 18.87 19.14 -0.38
CA TYR A 186 18.31 18.61 0.84
C TYR A 186 18.54 19.57 2.03
N GLN A 187 19.75 20.09 2.17
CA GLN A 187 20.06 21.10 3.19
C GLN A 187 19.21 22.38 3.02
N ALA A 188 19.07 22.87 1.80
CA ALA A 188 18.25 24.05 1.50
C ALA A 188 16.75 23.78 1.76
N TYR A 189 16.28 22.57 1.44
CA TYR A 189 14.92 22.13 1.68
C TYR A 189 14.58 22.12 3.18
N GLU A 190 15.43 21.53 4.02
CA GLU A 190 15.24 21.51 5.47
C GLU A 190 15.29 22.93 6.07
N THR A 191 16.24 23.76 5.58
CA THR A 191 16.35 25.16 6.02
C THR A 191 15.08 25.96 5.69
N LEU A 192 14.55 25.80 4.47
CA LEU A 192 13.36 26.50 4.02
C LEU A 192 12.10 26.05 4.81
N LYS A 193 11.95 24.74 5.06
CA LYS A 193 10.87 24.22 5.91
C LYS A 193 10.88 24.83 7.30
N HIS A 194 12.07 24.91 7.90
CA HIS A 194 12.23 25.52 9.21
C HIS A 194 11.84 27.01 9.21
N GLN A 195 12.30 27.78 8.22
CA GLN A 195 11.98 29.20 8.07
C GLN A 195 10.49 29.48 7.91
N GLU A 196 9.81 28.65 7.12
CA GLU A 196 8.38 28.80 6.81
C GLU A 196 7.45 28.07 7.80
N ARG A 197 8.02 27.40 8.81
CA ARG A 197 7.27 26.58 9.79
C ARG A 197 6.41 25.51 9.09
N ILE A 198 7.02 24.78 8.18
CA ILE A 198 6.43 23.70 7.41
C ILE A 198 7.06 22.38 7.85
N ILE A 199 6.25 21.32 7.92
CA ILE A 199 6.70 19.93 8.09
C ILE A 199 6.20 19.08 6.94
N ASP A 200 6.98 18.08 6.54
CA ASP A 200 6.55 17.05 5.59
C ASP A 200 6.08 15.77 6.32
N PHE A 201 5.73 14.75 5.56
CA PHE A 201 5.23 13.50 6.14
C PHE A 201 6.30 12.75 6.94
N GLU A 202 7.56 12.80 6.53
CA GLU A 202 8.68 12.18 7.26
C GLU A 202 8.93 12.91 8.57
N ASP A 203 8.79 14.25 8.59
CA ASP A 203 8.87 15.03 9.83
C ASP A 203 7.81 14.65 10.86
N VAL A 204 6.63 14.28 10.41
CA VAL A 204 5.58 13.80 11.34
C VAL A 204 6.08 12.61 12.16
N LEU A 205 6.78 11.66 11.53
CA LEU A 205 7.36 10.52 12.24
C LEU A 205 8.56 10.95 13.10
N LEU A 206 9.49 11.72 12.54
CA LEU A 206 10.70 12.19 13.25
C LEU A 206 10.35 12.99 14.50
N LEU A 207 9.44 13.96 14.39
CA LEU A 207 9.02 14.79 15.52
C LEU A 207 8.23 13.98 16.56
N THR A 208 7.42 13.01 16.12
CA THR A 208 6.72 12.12 17.07
C THR A 208 7.70 11.25 17.83
N VAL A 209 8.74 10.72 17.17
CA VAL A 209 9.82 9.97 17.83
C VAL A 209 10.56 10.86 18.83
N GLY A 210 11.00 12.05 18.40
CA GLY A 210 11.69 13.00 19.30
C GLY A 210 10.83 13.36 20.52
N MET A 211 9.55 13.68 20.31
CA MET A 211 8.61 13.96 21.39
C MET A 211 8.49 12.79 22.39
N LEU A 212 8.43 11.56 21.91
CA LEU A 212 8.33 10.38 22.78
C LEU A 212 9.65 10.08 23.51
N GLU A 213 10.80 10.45 22.95
CA GLU A 213 12.10 10.22 23.56
C GLU A 213 12.45 11.29 24.61
N GLU A 214 12.09 12.53 24.34
CA GLU A 214 12.45 13.68 25.21
C GLU A 214 11.42 13.94 26.30
N ASP A 215 10.12 13.80 26.01
CA ASP A 215 9.03 14.09 26.96
C ASP A 215 8.53 12.80 27.62
N ARG A 216 8.91 12.62 28.89
CA ARG A 216 8.51 11.45 29.67
C ARG A 216 7.00 11.38 29.90
N ASP A 217 6.37 12.50 30.20
CA ASP A 217 4.95 12.54 30.55
C ASP A 217 4.09 12.22 29.32
N VAL A 218 4.47 12.75 28.16
CA VAL A 218 3.82 12.41 26.87
C VAL A 218 4.02 10.94 26.55
N ARG A 219 5.23 10.43 26.69
CA ARG A 219 5.55 9.01 26.44
C ARG A 219 4.70 8.08 27.30
N GLU A 220 4.58 8.35 28.60
CA GLU A 220 3.77 7.54 29.53
C GLU A 220 2.30 7.59 29.12
N ARG A 221 1.73 8.76 28.81
CA ARG A 221 0.33 8.89 28.35
C ARG A 221 0.06 8.14 27.07
N VAL A 222 0.95 8.20 26.09
CA VAL A 222 0.81 7.45 24.83
C VAL A 222 0.88 5.95 25.07
N ARG A 223 1.77 5.48 25.96
CA ARG A 223 1.90 4.07 26.33
C ARG A 223 0.71 3.56 27.16
N ASP A 224 0.03 4.41 27.90
CA ASP A 224 -1.21 4.08 28.59
C ASP A 224 -2.40 3.98 27.63
N GLN A 225 -2.37 4.78 26.56
CA GLN A 225 -3.41 4.76 25.52
C GLN A 225 -3.32 3.50 24.65
N TYR A 226 -2.11 3.09 24.24
CA TYR A 226 -1.90 1.95 23.37
C TYR A 226 -0.99 0.91 24.05
N ARG A 227 -1.51 -0.28 24.19
CA ARG A 227 -0.82 -1.39 24.83
C ARG A 227 -0.58 -2.56 23.89
N PHE A 228 -1.57 -2.91 23.08
CA PHE A 228 -1.55 -4.09 22.23
C PHE A 228 -1.34 -3.64 20.78
N PHE A 229 -0.27 -4.12 20.18
CA PHE A 229 0.11 -3.73 18.81
C PHE A 229 -0.03 -4.91 17.86
N THR A 230 -0.61 -4.62 16.69
CA THR A 230 -0.60 -5.53 15.55
C THR A 230 -0.09 -4.76 14.35
N VAL A 231 0.95 -5.24 13.68
CA VAL A 231 1.57 -4.56 12.54
C VAL A 231 1.43 -5.45 11.30
N ASP A 232 0.69 -4.97 10.32
CA ASP A 232 0.54 -5.60 9.00
C ASP A 232 1.62 -5.11 8.04
N GLU A 233 1.95 -5.91 7.02
CA GLU A 233 2.99 -5.62 6.03
C GLU A 233 4.34 -5.24 6.69
N TYR A 234 4.73 -5.96 7.73
CA TYR A 234 5.90 -5.62 8.55
C TYR A 234 7.23 -5.66 7.79
N GLN A 235 7.28 -6.36 6.65
CA GLN A 235 8.43 -6.36 5.75
C GLN A 235 8.68 -5.02 5.04
N ASP A 236 7.71 -4.09 5.06
CA ASP A 236 7.85 -2.76 4.45
C ASP A 236 8.15 -1.66 5.48
N VAL A 237 8.36 -2.01 6.74
CA VAL A 237 8.65 -1.04 7.80
C VAL A 237 10.04 -0.44 7.62
N SER A 238 10.14 0.89 7.64
CA SER A 238 11.43 1.60 7.61
C SER A 238 12.06 1.70 9.01
N PRO A 239 13.37 1.97 9.12
CA PRO A 239 14.04 2.21 10.40
C PRO A 239 13.37 3.29 11.26
N LEU A 240 12.89 4.37 10.65
CA LEU A 240 12.17 5.42 11.36
C LEU A 240 10.81 4.93 11.91
N GLN A 241 10.06 4.17 11.13
CA GLN A 241 8.80 3.57 11.59
C GLN A 241 9.04 2.54 12.71
N GLN A 242 10.12 1.77 12.61
CA GLN A 242 10.51 0.83 13.65
C GLN A 242 10.89 1.55 14.95
N ARG A 243 11.61 2.67 14.86
CA ARG A 243 11.96 3.50 16.03
C ARG A 243 10.71 4.07 16.70
N LEU A 244 9.74 4.53 15.90
CA LEU A 244 8.44 4.99 16.40
C LEU A 244 7.67 3.87 17.12
N LEU A 245 7.59 2.68 16.50
CA LEU A 245 6.96 1.50 17.11
C LEU A 245 7.64 1.14 18.46
N ASN A 246 8.96 1.24 18.53
CA ASN A 246 9.72 1.05 19.77
C ASN A 246 9.36 2.09 20.84
N GLY A 247 9.20 3.35 20.43
CA GLY A 247 8.77 4.43 21.31
C GLY A 247 7.40 4.16 21.93
N TRP A 248 6.47 3.69 21.13
CA TRP A 248 5.12 3.30 21.58
C TRP A 248 5.14 2.05 22.47
N LEU A 249 5.83 1.00 22.04
CA LEU A 249 5.85 -0.29 22.74
C LEU A 249 6.64 -0.23 24.05
N GLY A 250 7.77 0.47 24.06
CA GLY A 250 8.69 0.50 25.20
C GLY A 250 9.31 -0.88 25.46
N ASN A 251 9.34 -1.29 26.71
CA ASN A 251 9.89 -2.58 27.15
C ASN A 251 8.85 -3.73 27.15
N ARG A 252 7.67 -3.48 26.58
CA ARG A 252 6.59 -4.48 26.49
C ARG A 252 6.81 -5.37 25.27
N ASP A 253 6.17 -6.54 25.31
CA ASP A 253 6.20 -7.55 24.24
C ASP A 253 4.79 -7.92 23.72
N ASP A 254 3.79 -7.09 24.03
CA ASP A 254 2.40 -7.25 23.55
C ASP A 254 2.29 -6.83 22.05
N ILE A 255 3.00 -7.54 21.17
CA ILE A 255 3.11 -7.25 19.75
C ILE A 255 2.87 -8.48 18.88
N CYS A 256 2.08 -8.31 17.83
CA CYS A 256 1.96 -9.26 16.73
C CYS A 256 2.39 -8.58 15.44
N VAL A 257 3.30 -9.19 14.70
CA VAL A 257 3.70 -8.72 13.38
C VAL A 257 3.31 -9.72 12.31
N VAL A 258 2.91 -9.23 11.15
CA VAL A 258 2.57 -10.06 9.99
C VAL A 258 3.26 -9.52 8.76
N GLY A 259 3.87 -10.41 7.99
CA GLY A 259 4.59 -9.99 6.79
C GLY A 259 5.00 -11.15 5.88
N ASP A 260 5.52 -10.75 4.72
CA ASP A 260 6.08 -11.63 3.71
C ASP A 260 7.32 -10.98 3.09
N ALA A 261 8.50 -11.49 3.40
CA ALA A 261 9.74 -10.96 2.85
C ALA A 261 9.79 -11.02 1.30
N ALA A 262 9.08 -11.98 0.69
CA ALA A 262 8.93 -12.07 -0.76
C ALA A 262 8.08 -10.93 -1.36
N GLN A 263 7.41 -10.12 -0.55
CA GLN A 263 6.65 -8.95 -0.97
C GLN A 263 7.31 -7.62 -0.57
N THR A 264 8.59 -7.62 -0.17
CA THR A 264 9.36 -6.39 0.09
C THR A 264 9.73 -5.74 -1.24
N ILE A 265 9.04 -4.64 -1.60
CA ILE A 265 9.17 -3.93 -2.87
C ILE A 265 9.28 -2.41 -2.72
N TYR A 266 9.63 -1.92 -1.53
CA TYR A 266 9.79 -0.50 -1.21
C TYR A 266 11.17 -0.20 -0.59
N THR A 267 12.20 -0.99 -0.93
CA THR A 267 13.56 -0.77 -0.41
C THR A 267 14.12 0.57 -0.91
N PHE A 268 13.73 0.99 -2.10
CA PHE A 268 14.07 2.30 -2.64
C PHE A 268 13.55 3.48 -1.78
N ALA A 269 12.49 3.26 -0.98
CA ALA A 269 11.95 4.23 -0.02
C ALA A 269 12.42 3.98 1.42
N GLY A 270 13.38 3.08 1.62
CA GLY A 270 13.98 2.76 2.92
C GLY A 270 13.26 1.67 3.72
N ALA A 271 12.35 0.91 3.11
CA ALA A 271 11.80 -0.28 3.73
C ALA A 271 12.85 -1.41 3.83
N THR A 272 12.76 -2.23 4.87
CA THR A 272 13.61 -3.42 5.02
C THR A 272 12.85 -4.58 5.62
N SER A 273 13.07 -5.79 5.07
CA SER A 273 12.55 -7.04 5.65
C SER A 273 13.32 -7.52 6.88
N ASP A 274 14.44 -6.89 7.22
CA ASP A 274 15.30 -7.33 8.31
C ASP A 274 14.58 -7.40 9.66
N PHE A 275 13.67 -6.47 9.91
CA PHE A 275 12.89 -6.48 11.16
C PHE A 275 11.97 -7.69 11.25
N LEU A 276 11.43 -8.16 10.13
CA LEU A 276 10.60 -9.36 10.06
C LEU A 276 11.48 -10.63 10.19
N LEU A 277 12.56 -10.71 9.42
CA LEU A 277 13.45 -11.88 9.38
C LEU A 277 14.18 -12.09 10.72
N ASN A 278 14.56 -11.00 11.39
CA ASN A 278 15.27 -11.02 12.67
C ASN A 278 14.34 -10.79 13.88
N PHE A 279 13.03 -10.99 13.73
CA PHE A 279 12.07 -10.73 14.81
C PHE A 279 12.35 -11.53 16.07
N THR A 280 12.72 -12.81 15.94
CA THR A 280 13.05 -13.70 17.07
C THR A 280 14.36 -13.32 17.78
N HIS A 281 15.31 -12.67 17.11
CA HIS A 281 16.51 -12.12 17.76
C HIS A 281 16.13 -10.98 18.72
N ARG A 282 15.19 -10.14 18.31
CA ARG A 282 14.69 -9.03 19.13
C ARG A 282 13.77 -9.49 20.24
N TYR A 283 12.93 -10.49 19.96
CA TYR A 283 11.99 -11.08 20.89
C TYR A 283 12.27 -12.59 21.02
N PRO A 284 13.21 -12.99 21.90
CA PRO A 284 13.64 -14.40 22.02
C PRO A 284 12.52 -15.36 22.44
N LYS A 285 11.43 -14.83 23.00
CA LYS A 285 10.24 -15.61 23.38
C LYS A 285 9.14 -15.57 22.32
N ALA A 286 9.41 -15.00 21.16
CA ALA A 286 8.42 -14.89 20.10
C ALA A 286 8.10 -16.27 19.52
N GLU A 287 6.81 -16.52 19.34
CA GLU A 287 6.35 -17.61 18.51
C GLU A 287 6.29 -17.18 17.04
N VAL A 288 6.57 -18.14 16.16
CA VAL A 288 6.55 -17.92 14.71
C VAL A 288 5.57 -18.88 14.07
N VAL A 289 4.49 -18.33 13.53
CA VAL A 289 3.46 -19.10 12.80
C VAL A 289 3.61 -18.83 11.31
N ARG A 290 3.56 -19.90 10.49
CA ARG A 290 3.70 -19.82 9.04
C ARG A 290 2.38 -20.13 8.35
N LEU A 291 1.89 -19.20 7.53
CA LEU A 291 0.72 -19.39 6.68
C LEU A 291 1.17 -19.68 5.26
N THR A 292 1.04 -20.92 4.82
CA THR A 292 1.47 -21.39 3.50
C THR A 292 0.31 -21.74 2.57
N ARG A 293 -0.93 -21.77 3.10
CA ARG A 293 -2.15 -22.10 2.34
C ARG A 293 -2.75 -20.85 1.71
N GLY A 294 -2.69 -20.76 0.39
CA GLY A 294 -3.25 -19.64 -0.40
C GLY A 294 -4.69 -19.90 -0.81
N TYR A 295 -5.56 -18.91 -0.62
CA TYR A 295 -6.99 -18.96 -0.93
C TYR A 295 -7.40 -17.99 -2.05
N ARG A 296 -6.42 -17.30 -2.66
CA ARG A 296 -6.68 -16.30 -3.69
C ARG A 296 -6.55 -16.87 -5.09
N SER A 297 -5.37 -17.34 -5.42
CA SER A 297 -4.97 -17.69 -6.78
C SER A 297 -5.09 -19.20 -7.03
N THR A 298 -5.24 -19.59 -8.30
CA THR A 298 -5.22 -20.99 -8.72
C THR A 298 -3.86 -21.64 -8.47
N PRO A 299 -3.77 -22.99 -8.45
CA PRO A 299 -2.49 -23.72 -8.32
C PRO A 299 -1.47 -23.31 -9.37
N GLU A 300 -1.87 -23.14 -10.63
CA GLU A 300 -0.99 -22.79 -11.75
C GLU A 300 -0.26 -21.45 -11.51
N ILE A 301 -1.00 -20.46 -11.00
CA ILE A 301 -0.45 -19.13 -10.66
C ILE A 301 0.55 -19.25 -9.51
N ILE A 302 0.20 -19.99 -8.47
CA ILE A 302 1.05 -20.16 -7.28
C ILE A 302 2.31 -20.97 -7.61
N GLU A 303 2.20 -22.06 -8.37
CA GLU A 303 3.32 -22.87 -8.82
C GLU A 303 4.32 -22.04 -9.66
N THR A 304 3.80 -21.17 -10.54
CA THR A 304 4.62 -20.24 -11.33
C THR A 304 5.29 -19.19 -10.44
N ALA A 305 4.54 -18.58 -9.52
CA ALA A 305 5.07 -17.59 -8.59
C ALA A 305 6.18 -18.18 -7.69
N ASN A 306 5.99 -19.40 -7.19
CA ASN A 306 7.03 -20.14 -6.45
C ASN A 306 8.29 -20.38 -7.30
N ARG A 307 8.14 -20.78 -8.58
CA ARG A 307 9.29 -20.97 -9.50
C ARG A 307 10.08 -19.68 -9.70
N ILE A 308 9.40 -18.54 -9.87
CA ILE A 308 10.05 -17.23 -10.03
C ILE A 308 10.89 -16.88 -8.79
N LEU A 309 10.35 -17.07 -7.60
CA LEU A 309 11.10 -16.80 -6.37
C LEU A 309 12.28 -17.76 -6.16
N LYS A 310 12.10 -19.05 -6.47
CA LYS A 310 13.17 -20.06 -6.36
C LYS A 310 14.35 -19.81 -7.32
N ALA A 311 14.13 -19.15 -8.43
CA ALA A 311 15.18 -18.78 -9.38
C ALA A 311 16.07 -17.63 -8.87
N GLY A 312 15.69 -16.94 -7.80
CA GLY A 312 16.47 -15.88 -7.16
C GLY A 312 17.41 -16.39 -6.08
N THR A 313 18.16 -15.46 -5.52
CA THR A 313 19.10 -15.69 -4.41
C THR A 313 18.44 -15.59 -3.03
N SER A 314 17.26 -14.98 -2.97
CA SER A 314 16.51 -14.83 -1.72
C SER A 314 16.01 -16.17 -1.24
N HIS A 315 16.48 -16.61 -0.08
CA HIS A 315 16.00 -17.84 0.58
C HIS A 315 14.56 -17.60 1.04
N ASN A 316 13.62 -18.00 0.19
CA ASN A 316 12.22 -18.05 0.60
C ASN A 316 11.93 -19.47 1.09
N ASP A 317 12.03 -19.69 2.40
CA ASP A 317 11.85 -21.00 3.04
C ASP A 317 10.38 -21.50 2.99
N HIS A 318 9.48 -20.75 2.34
CA HIS A 318 8.05 -21.05 2.38
C HIS A 318 7.44 -21.08 0.99
N GLU A 319 7.26 -22.28 0.50
CA GLU A 319 6.49 -22.55 -0.70
C GLU A 319 5.00 -22.42 -0.41
N LEU A 320 4.30 -21.59 -1.19
CA LEU A 320 2.86 -21.46 -1.09
C LEU A 320 2.17 -22.65 -1.77
N THR A 321 1.07 -23.09 -1.18
CA THR A 321 0.19 -24.11 -1.78
C THR A 321 -1.20 -23.50 -1.96
N SER A 322 -1.72 -23.52 -3.18
CA SER A 322 -3.10 -23.09 -3.42
C SER A 322 -4.10 -24.10 -2.88
N MET A 323 -5.16 -23.59 -2.26
CA MET A 323 -6.29 -24.38 -1.78
C MET A 323 -7.49 -24.32 -2.74
N ASN A 324 -7.35 -23.60 -3.85
CA ASN A 324 -8.38 -23.51 -4.89
C ASN A 324 -8.27 -24.69 -5.86
N GLU A 325 -9.33 -24.88 -6.63
CA GLU A 325 -9.33 -25.81 -7.76
C GLU A 325 -8.35 -25.34 -8.85
N ARG A 326 -7.86 -26.29 -9.65
CA ARG A 326 -7.01 -25.98 -10.81
C ARG A 326 -7.78 -25.11 -11.81
N GLY A 327 -7.05 -24.14 -12.35
CA GLY A 327 -7.53 -23.18 -13.33
C GLY A 327 -6.90 -23.36 -14.71
N GLU A 328 -6.83 -22.29 -15.45
CA GLU A 328 -6.16 -22.23 -16.73
C GLU A 328 -4.64 -22.08 -16.54
N GLU A 329 -3.84 -22.68 -17.42
CA GLU A 329 -2.39 -22.44 -17.48
C GLU A 329 -2.11 -20.96 -17.78
N LEU A 330 -0.96 -20.48 -17.30
CA LEU A 330 -0.56 -19.12 -17.61
C LEU A 330 -0.28 -18.98 -19.10
N GLU A 331 -0.87 -17.99 -19.72
CA GLU A 331 -0.64 -17.68 -21.11
C GLU A 331 0.58 -16.75 -21.26
N LEU A 332 1.58 -17.16 -22.07
CA LEU A 332 2.74 -16.36 -22.41
C LEU A 332 2.73 -16.04 -23.91
N ARG A 333 2.69 -14.76 -24.27
CA ARG A 333 2.65 -14.31 -25.66
C ARG A 333 3.82 -13.40 -26.03
N SER A 334 4.45 -13.67 -27.15
CA SER A 334 5.48 -12.82 -27.74
C SER A 334 4.91 -11.97 -28.88
N PHE A 335 5.38 -10.72 -28.98
CA PHE A 335 4.97 -9.80 -30.04
C PHE A 335 6.19 -9.14 -30.69
N SER A 336 6.08 -8.82 -31.98
CA SER A 336 7.14 -8.14 -32.70
C SER A 336 7.25 -6.64 -32.36
N THR A 337 6.15 -6.02 -31.90
CA THR A 337 6.07 -4.61 -31.55
C THR A 337 5.15 -4.38 -30.37
N GLN A 338 5.36 -3.29 -29.62
CA GLN A 338 4.46 -2.86 -28.56
C GLN A 338 3.01 -2.65 -29.07
N GLN A 339 2.86 -2.11 -30.28
CA GLN A 339 1.52 -1.87 -30.84
C GLN A 339 0.78 -3.19 -31.09
N SER A 340 1.46 -4.24 -31.54
CA SER A 340 0.84 -5.56 -31.72
C SER A 340 0.46 -6.21 -30.38
N GLU A 341 1.28 -6.00 -29.35
CA GLU A 341 0.97 -6.41 -27.97
C GLU A 341 -0.30 -5.71 -27.45
N VAL A 342 -0.35 -4.37 -27.58
CA VAL A 342 -1.52 -3.55 -27.17
C VAL A 342 -2.79 -4.03 -27.85
N ASN A 343 -2.74 -4.22 -29.18
CA ASN A 343 -3.92 -4.64 -29.94
C ASN A 343 -4.43 -6.01 -29.49
N ALA A 344 -3.54 -6.98 -29.29
CA ALA A 344 -3.88 -8.34 -28.89
C ALA A 344 -4.45 -8.40 -27.46
N VAL A 345 -3.84 -7.67 -26.50
CA VAL A 345 -4.33 -7.59 -25.12
C VAL A 345 -5.72 -6.97 -25.07
N VAL A 346 -5.92 -5.85 -25.75
CA VAL A 346 -7.23 -5.16 -25.78
C VAL A 346 -8.30 -6.01 -26.48
N GLU A 347 -7.94 -6.78 -27.51
CA GLU A 347 -8.85 -7.72 -28.16
C GLU A 347 -9.23 -8.86 -27.20
N THR A 348 -8.27 -9.44 -26.49
CA THR A 348 -8.54 -10.47 -25.47
C THR A 348 -9.49 -9.95 -24.39
N ILE A 349 -9.25 -8.73 -23.87
CA ILE A 349 -10.13 -8.10 -22.87
C ILE A 349 -11.56 -7.90 -23.42
N ALA A 350 -11.68 -7.42 -24.65
CA ALA A 350 -12.99 -7.21 -25.27
C ALA A 350 -13.79 -8.54 -25.42
N ASN A 351 -13.09 -9.65 -25.65
CA ASN A 351 -13.70 -10.97 -25.82
C ASN A 351 -14.01 -11.69 -24.50
N LEU A 352 -13.41 -11.26 -23.37
CA LEU A 352 -13.69 -11.88 -22.07
C LEU A 352 -15.15 -11.70 -21.61
N GLY A 353 -15.88 -10.71 -22.16
CA GLY A 353 -17.34 -10.53 -21.93
C GLY A 353 -17.73 -10.37 -20.45
N LYS A 354 -16.78 -10.02 -19.58
CA LYS A 354 -16.92 -9.96 -18.13
C LYS A 354 -16.99 -8.53 -17.63
N THR A 355 -17.28 -8.39 -16.34
CA THR A 355 -17.26 -7.11 -15.66
C THR A 355 -15.82 -6.57 -15.71
N HIS A 356 -15.60 -5.49 -16.42
CA HIS A 356 -14.26 -4.94 -16.65
C HIS A 356 -13.50 -4.54 -15.36
N SER A 357 -14.21 -4.35 -14.24
CA SER A 357 -13.61 -4.10 -12.91
C SER A 357 -12.81 -5.28 -12.34
N ASP A 358 -13.01 -6.48 -12.85
CA ASP A 358 -12.31 -7.69 -12.42
C ASP A 358 -11.05 -7.96 -13.26
N ILE A 359 -10.69 -7.01 -14.13
CA ILE A 359 -9.56 -7.09 -15.04
C ILE A 359 -8.56 -5.99 -14.70
N ALA A 360 -7.27 -6.36 -14.63
CA ALA A 360 -6.18 -5.40 -14.50
C ALA A 360 -5.11 -5.59 -15.58
N ILE A 361 -4.60 -4.47 -16.11
CA ILE A 361 -3.35 -4.41 -16.88
C ILE A 361 -2.28 -3.85 -15.97
N LEU A 362 -1.24 -4.62 -15.72
CA LEU A 362 -0.14 -4.27 -14.86
C LEU A 362 1.16 -4.12 -15.68
N ALA A 363 1.86 -3.02 -15.46
CA ALA A 363 3.14 -2.73 -16.10
C ALA A 363 4.18 -2.26 -15.08
N ARG A 364 5.46 -2.24 -15.48
CA ARG A 364 6.53 -1.74 -14.61
C ARG A 364 6.48 -0.22 -14.43
N THR A 365 6.09 0.52 -15.46
CA THR A 365 6.02 1.98 -15.46
C THR A 365 4.68 2.50 -15.99
N ASN A 366 4.32 3.73 -15.62
CA ASN A 366 3.09 4.37 -16.08
C ASN A 366 3.08 4.59 -17.60
N ASN A 367 4.21 4.98 -18.19
CA ASN A 367 4.30 5.25 -19.63
C ASN A 367 3.97 4.01 -20.49
N GLN A 368 4.17 2.80 -19.96
CA GLN A 368 3.77 1.57 -20.65
C GLN A 368 2.25 1.41 -20.72
N LEU A 369 1.49 2.03 -19.81
CA LEU A 369 0.03 1.91 -19.72
C LEU A 369 -0.71 2.84 -20.68
N ASP A 370 -0.11 3.97 -21.08
CA ASP A 370 -0.76 4.98 -21.92
C ASP A 370 -1.30 4.42 -23.25
N PRO A 371 -0.56 3.57 -24.01
CA PRO A 371 -1.06 2.98 -25.25
C PRO A 371 -2.27 2.04 -25.03
N PHE A 372 -2.28 1.30 -23.92
CA PHE A 372 -3.40 0.42 -23.55
C PHE A 372 -4.65 1.24 -23.21
N GLU A 373 -4.48 2.32 -22.45
CA GLU A 373 -5.58 3.23 -22.12
C GLU A 373 -6.22 3.81 -23.38
N ALA A 374 -5.40 4.34 -24.30
CA ALA A 374 -5.88 4.88 -25.57
C ALA A 374 -6.62 3.82 -26.41
N ALA A 375 -6.10 2.60 -26.49
CA ALA A 375 -6.70 1.53 -27.27
C ALA A 375 -8.01 0.99 -26.65
N LEU A 376 -8.11 0.90 -25.31
CA LEU A 376 -9.34 0.54 -24.60
C LEU A 376 -10.43 1.60 -24.80
N LYS A 377 -10.08 2.88 -24.66
CA LYS A 377 -10.98 4.01 -24.90
C LYS A 377 -11.50 4.03 -26.34
N ALA A 378 -10.65 3.72 -27.33
CA ALA A 378 -11.05 3.63 -28.74
C ALA A 378 -12.11 2.53 -28.98
N ARG A 379 -12.16 1.51 -28.11
CA ARG A 379 -13.20 0.45 -28.15
C ARG A 379 -14.35 0.70 -27.17
N SER A 380 -14.45 1.90 -26.59
CA SER A 380 -15.46 2.27 -25.60
C SER A 380 -15.42 1.39 -24.33
N ILE A 381 -14.26 0.86 -24.00
CA ILE A 381 -14.02 0.13 -22.75
C ILE A 381 -13.53 1.13 -21.71
N GLU A 382 -14.26 1.22 -20.59
CA GLU A 382 -13.91 2.10 -19.49
C GLU A 382 -12.62 1.67 -18.80
N THR A 383 -11.84 2.64 -18.35
CA THR A 383 -10.54 2.41 -17.70
C THR A 383 -10.43 3.17 -16.39
N GLN A 384 -9.67 2.62 -15.46
CA GLN A 384 -9.25 3.26 -14.21
C GLN A 384 -7.73 3.34 -14.15
N LEU A 385 -7.17 4.54 -14.19
CA LEU A 385 -5.75 4.76 -13.89
C LEU A 385 -5.54 4.87 -12.37
N LYS A 386 -4.71 4.01 -11.79
CA LYS A 386 -4.39 3.99 -10.36
C LYS A 386 -3.32 5.00 -9.96
N ASN A 387 -3.10 6.09 -10.64
CA ASN A 387 -2.19 7.18 -10.23
C ASN A 387 -2.60 8.53 -10.81
N SER A 388 -3.84 8.65 -11.30
CA SER A 388 -4.40 9.95 -11.70
C SER A 388 -4.68 10.84 -10.50
N GLU A 389 -4.98 12.13 -10.74
CA GLU A 389 -5.34 13.15 -9.73
C GLU A 389 -6.13 12.55 -8.56
N ARG A 390 -5.81 13.01 -7.35
CA ARG A 390 -6.53 12.57 -6.15
C ARG A 390 -8.02 12.71 -6.39
N PHE A 391 -8.70 11.58 -6.47
CA PHE A 391 -10.13 11.48 -6.81
C PHE A 391 -10.99 12.48 -6.04
N PHE A 392 -10.75 12.63 -4.74
CA PHE A 392 -11.50 13.53 -3.88
C PHE A 392 -11.09 15.02 -4.02
N ASP A 393 -10.01 15.33 -4.71
CA ASP A 393 -9.59 16.71 -5.01
C ASP A 393 -10.26 17.26 -6.28
N ARG A 394 -10.86 16.40 -7.09
CA ARG A 394 -11.65 16.79 -8.27
C ARG A 394 -12.82 17.69 -7.84
N VAL A 395 -13.04 18.76 -8.60
CA VAL A 395 -14.11 19.75 -8.30
C VAL A 395 -15.49 19.10 -8.35
N ASP A 396 -15.74 18.29 -9.38
CA ASP A 396 -17.01 17.58 -9.58
C ASP A 396 -17.31 16.58 -8.45
N VAL A 397 -16.30 15.85 -7.97
CA VAL A 397 -16.43 14.91 -6.83
C VAL A 397 -16.73 15.69 -5.53
N ARG A 398 -16.05 16.80 -5.29
CA ARG A 398 -16.32 17.65 -4.10
C ARG A 398 -17.72 18.24 -4.12
N ASP A 399 -18.21 18.65 -5.28
CA ASP A 399 -19.56 19.15 -5.42
C ASP A 399 -20.60 18.06 -5.15
N ALA A 400 -20.41 16.84 -5.68
CA ALA A 400 -21.27 15.71 -5.38
C ALA A 400 -21.26 15.36 -3.87
N MET A 401 -20.10 15.34 -3.22
CA MET A 401 -20.01 15.13 -1.77
C MET A 401 -20.73 16.22 -0.97
N ARG A 402 -20.67 17.48 -1.42
CA ARG A 402 -21.40 18.59 -0.78
C ARG A 402 -22.91 18.37 -0.85
N VAL A 403 -23.43 17.92 -1.99
CA VAL A 403 -24.87 17.62 -2.17
C VAL A 403 -25.29 16.45 -1.29
N ILE A 404 -24.50 15.36 -1.25
CA ILE A 404 -24.74 14.22 -0.35
C ILE A 404 -24.76 14.68 1.12
N ARG A 405 -23.83 15.55 1.52
CA ARG A 405 -23.78 16.10 2.89
C ARG A 405 -25.05 16.89 3.23
N SER A 406 -25.51 17.73 2.33
CA SER A 406 -26.74 18.48 2.53
C SER A 406 -27.97 17.58 2.67
N ALA A 407 -28.07 16.54 1.85
CA ALA A 407 -29.17 15.57 1.90
C ALA A 407 -29.11 14.67 3.15
N SER A 408 -27.91 14.37 3.68
CA SER A 408 -27.75 13.52 4.86
C SER A 408 -28.29 14.10 6.17
N VAL A 409 -28.64 15.38 6.20
CA VAL A 409 -29.25 16.08 7.34
C VAL A 409 -30.77 15.92 7.36
N LEU A 410 -31.37 15.63 6.21
CA LEU A 410 -32.82 15.46 6.08
C LEU A 410 -33.23 14.01 6.41
N PRO A 411 -34.44 13.80 6.98
CA PRO A 411 -34.98 12.44 7.09
C PRO A 411 -35.15 11.82 5.71
N ALA A 412 -34.89 10.52 5.58
CA ALA A 412 -35.05 9.81 4.32
C ALA A 412 -36.50 9.89 3.80
N GLU A 413 -36.69 10.34 2.58
CA GLU A 413 -37.99 10.33 1.92
C GLU A 413 -38.38 8.87 1.61
N GLY A 414 -39.49 8.40 2.18
CA GLY A 414 -39.96 7.02 1.95
C GLY A 414 -39.16 5.91 2.63
N GLY A 415 -38.17 6.23 3.48
CA GLY A 415 -37.40 5.25 4.24
C GLY A 415 -36.28 4.53 3.48
N ASP A 416 -36.05 4.83 2.20
CA ASP A 416 -34.95 4.27 1.41
C ASP A 416 -33.89 5.32 1.09
N TRP A 417 -32.87 5.39 1.93
CA TRP A 417 -31.75 6.30 1.78
C TRP A 417 -30.92 6.09 0.48
N LEU A 418 -30.98 4.90 -0.12
CA LEU A 418 -30.31 4.64 -1.39
C LEU A 418 -31.05 5.35 -2.56
N HIS A 419 -32.36 5.40 -2.50
CA HIS A 419 -33.18 6.18 -3.44
C HIS A 419 -32.86 7.69 -3.30
N ASP A 420 -32.70 8.18 -2.07
CA ASP A 420 -32.30 9.57 -1.82
C ASP A 420 -30.91 9.85 -2.42
N LEU A 421 -29.93 8.92 -2.26
CA LEU A 421 -28.62 9.03 -2.87
C LEU A 421 -28.71 9.14 -4.40
N GLU A 422 -29.46 8.25 -5.05
CA GLU A 422 -29.65 8.27 -6.50
C GLU A 422 -30.33 9.56 -6.96
N SER A 423 -31.29 10.05 -6.20
CA SER A 423 -32.02 11.29 -6.50
C SER A 423 -31.11 12.52 -6.46
N VAL A 424 -30.30 12.67 -5.39
CA VAL A 424 -29.42 13.83 -5.23
C VAL A 424 -28.22 13.80 -6.19
N LEU A 425 -27.83 12.62 -6.68
CA LEU A 425 -26.75 12.49 -7.65
C LEU A 425 -27.24 12.59 -9.11
N ARG A 426 -28.54 12.54 -9.37
CA ARG A 426 -29.12 12.63 -10.73
C ARG A 426 -28.64 13.85 -11.55
N PRO A 427 -28.47 15.06 -10.97
CA PRO A 427 -27.97 16.23 -11.71
C PRO A 427 -26.55 16.06 -12.28
N PHE A 428 -25.75 15.17 -11.71
CA PHE A 428 -24.37 14.88 -12.16
C PHE A 428 -24.30 13.85 -13.29
N GLY A 429 -25.45 13.35 -13.75
CA GLY A 429 -25.53 12.41 -14.86
C GLY A 429 -24.95 11.03 -14.52
N ASN A 430 -24.37 10.37 -15.54
CA ASN A 430 -23.79 9.04 -15.42
C ASN A 430 -22.24 9.07 -15.32
N ALA A 431 -21.70 10.05 -14.57
CA ALA A 431 -20.26 10.17 -14.36
C ALA A 431 -19.69 8.97 -13.58
N ASP A 432 -18.40 8.71 -13.76
CA ASP A 432 -17.68 7.61 -13.10
C ASP A 432 -17.84 7.60 -11.57
N TYR A 433 -17.66 8.78 -10.95
CA TYR A 433 -17.80 8.94 -9.49
C TYR A 433 -19.24 8.77 -9.00
N VAL A 434 -20.24 9.14 -9.81
CA VAL A 434 -21.65 8.92 -9.48
C VAL A 434 -21.95 7.42 -9.37
N ARG A 435 -21.52 6.65 -10.37
CA ARG A 435 -21.66 5.19 -10.35
C ARG A 435 -20.90 4.56 -9.18
N ALA A 436 -19.69 5.05 -8.88
CA ALA A 436 -18.89 4.57 -7.77
C ALA A 436 -19.57 4.83 -6.41
N PHE A 437 -20.19 6.01 -6.22
CA PHE A 437 -20.90 6.34 -5.00
C PHE A 437 -22.17 5.50 -4.83
N ILE A 438 -22.93 5.30 -5.90
CA ILE A 438 -24.12 4.44 -5.90
C ILE A 438 -23.75 2.98 -5.61
N THR A 439 -22.69 2.47 -6.25
CA THR A 439 -22.20 1.09 -6.02
C THR A 439 -21.74 0.90 -4.58
N LEU A 440 -20.99 1.86 -4.03
CA LEU A 440 -20.60 1.85 -2.63
C LEU A 440 -21.83 1.87 -1.71
N GLY A 441 -22.81 2.72 -2.01
CA GLY A 441 -24.07 2.79 -1.27
C GLY A 441 -24.83 1.47 -1.25
N LYS A 442 -24.93 0.78 -2.38
CA LYS A 442 -25.55 -0.55 -2.51
C LYS A 442 -24.84 -1.57 -1.63
N SER A 443 -23.52 -1.68 -1.75
CA SER A 443 -22.71 -2.59 -0.94
C SER A 443 -22.83 -2.30 0.56
N MET A 444 -22.83 -1.02 0.95
CA MET A 444 -23.00 -0.66 2.36
C MET A 444 -24.40 -0.98 2.89
N LYS A 445 -25.44 -0.84 2.07
CA LYS A 445 -26.81 -1.20 2.42
C LYS A 445 -26.93 -2.71 2.63
N GLU A 446 -26.35 -3.52 1.76
CA GLU A 446 -26.25 -4.98 1.91
C GLU A 446 -25.49 -5.38 3.19
N ALA A 447 -24.47 -4.61 3.56
CA ALA A 447 -23.72 -4.77 4.82
C ALA A 447 -24.42 -4.18 6.05
N GLY A 448 -25.69 -3.74 5.92
CA GLY A 448 -26.52 -3.28 7.04
C GLY A 448 -26.43 -1.77 7.34
N ALA A 449 -25.88 -0.95 6.46
CA ALA A 449 -25.94 0.51 6.63
C ALA A 449 -27.39 1.04 6.50
N THR A 450 -27.79 1.91 7.41
CA THR A 450 -29.19 2.33 7.57
C THR A 450 -29.46 3.77 7.14
N SER A 451 -28.44 4.54 6.74
CA SER A 451 -28.62 5.96 6.43
C SER A 451 -27.58 6.53 5.46
N LEU A 452 -27.96 7.58 4.74
CA LEU A 452 -27.09 8.38 3.89
C LEU A 452 -25.91 9.01 4.69
N ARG A 453 -26.14 9.33 5.98
CA ARG A 453 -25.09 9.82 6.89
C ARG A 453 -23.98 8.77 7.10
N THR A 454 -24.33 7.49 7.13
CA THR A 454 -23.33 6.40 7.25
C THR A 454 -22.46 6.33 6.00
N LEU A 455 -23.07 6.46 4.81
CA LEU A 455 -22.32 6.55 3.56
C LEU A 455 -21.43 7.80 3.50
N LEU A 456 -21.96 8.96 3.91
CA LEU A 456 -21.18 10.20 3.93
C LEU A 456 -19.92 10.08 4.80
N ARG A 457 -20.06 9.53 6.01
CA ARG A 457 -18.90 9.28 6.89
C ARG A 457 -17.87 8.36 6.23
N GLU A 458 -18.32 7.29 5.58
CA GLU A 458 -17.41 6.39 4.86
C GLU A 458 -16.70 7.13 3.71
N LEU A 459 -17.39 7.99 2.97
CA LEU A 459 -16.78 8.80 1.91
C LEU A 459 -15.81 9.84 2.47
N GLU A 460 -16.12 10.46 3.61
CA GLU A 460 -15.24 11.40 4.30
C GLU A 460 -13.99 10.69 4.84
N ASP A 461 -14.16 9.54 5.48
CA ASP A 461 -13.04 8.68 5.94
C ASP A 461 -12.15 8.25 4.76
N ARG A 462 -12.75 7.92 3.62
CA ARG A 462 -12.03 7.59 2.38
C ARG A 462 -11.30 8.80 1.79
N ALA A 463 -11.92 9.97 1.85
CA ALA A 463 -11.29 11.21 1.38
C ALA A 463 -10.06 11.59 2.22
N GLU A 464 -10.18 11.52 3.55
CA GLU A 464 -9.03 11.74 4.46
C GLU A 464 -7.88 10.77 4.18
N GLN A 465 -8.21 9.56 3.74
CA GLN A 465 -7.26 8.49 3.47
C GLN A 465 -6.84 8.40 2.00
N ASN A 466 -7.34 9.29 1.13
CA ASN A 466 -7.19 9.24 -0.32
C ASN A 466 -7.46 7.83 -0.91
N ASN A 467 -8.54 7.19 -0.44
CA ASN A 467 -8.98 5.85 -0.84
C ASN A 467 -10.31 5.92 -1.59
N PRO A 468 -10.31 6.19 -2.91
CA PRO A 468 -11.54 6.32 -3.68
C PRO A 468 -12.34 5.01 -3.69
N PRO A 469 -13.68 5.09 -3.86
CA PRO A 469 -14.49 3.93 -4.17
C PRO A 469 -14.01 3.26 -5.46
N THR A 470 -14.31 1.97 -5.61
CA THR A 470 -13.99 1.24 -6.84
C THR A 470 -14.79 1.83 -8.00
N LEU A 471 -14.09 2.31 -9.01
CA LEU A 471 -14.69 2.79 -10.25
C LEU A 471 -14.94 1.61 -11.19
N PRO A 472 -15.94 1.67 -12.09
CA PRO A 472 -16.09 0.67 -13.15
C PRO A 472 -14.95 0.81 -14.17
N GLY A 473 -14.59 -0.30 -14.83
CA GLY A 473 -13.62 -0.33 -15.92
C GLY A 473 -12.37 -1.16 -15.65
N VAL A 474 -11.58 -1.39 -16.70
CA VAL A 474 -10.29 -2.09 -16.62
C VAL A 474 -9.30 -1.26 -15.79
N VAL A 475 -8.70 -1.88 -14.81
CA VAL A 475 -7.70 -1.21 -13.96
C VAL A 475 -6.34 -1.20 -14.67
N LEU A 476 -5.77 -0.01 -14.84
CA LEU A 476 -4.42 0.20 -15.33
C LEU A 476 -3.54 0.63 -14.15
N SER A 477 -2.51 -0.15 -13.86
CA SER A 477 -1.69 0.09 -12.66
C SER A 477 -0.24 -0.31 -12.87
N THR A 478 0.67 0.35 -12.16
CA THR A 478 2.02 -0.19 -12.03
C THR A 478 2.03 -1.37 -11.06
N LEU A 479 3.02 -2.25 -11.20
CA LEU A 479 3.22 -3.39 -10.30
C LEU A 479 3.29 -2.96 -8.83
N HIS A 480 3.97 -1.84 -8.53
CA HIS A 480 4.08 -1.29 -7.18
C HIS A 480 2.70 -0.85 -6.63
N ALA A 481 1.93 -0.12 -7.42
CA ALA A 481 0.62 0.37 -7.01
C ALA A 481 -0.44 -0.75 -6.94
N ALA A 482 -0.17 -1.91 -7.54
CA ALA A 482 -1.02 -3.10 -7.48
C ALA A 482 -0.88 -3.88 -6.16
N LYS A 483 0.16 -3.60 -5.34
CA LYS A 483 0.33 -4.28 -4.04
C LYS A 483 -0.88 -4.07 -3.14
N GLY A 484 -1.36 -5.15 -2.52
CA GLY A 484 -2.57 -5.14 -1.69
C GLY A 484 -3.90 -5.20 -2.48
N LEU A 485 -3.86 -5.16 -3.81
CA LEU A 485 -5.03 -5.32 -4.68
C LEU A 485 -5.12 -6.74 -5.24
N GLU A 486 -6.27 -7.07 -5.87
CA GLU A 486 -6.48 -8.38 -6.50
C GLU A 486 -7.60 -8.31 -7.55
N TRP A 487 -7.46 -9.08 -8.61
CA TRP A 487 -8.41 -9.16 -9.73
C TRP A 487 -8.57 -10.59 -10.21
N ASP A 488 -9.67 -10.90 -10.87
CA ASP A 488 -9.87 -12.24 -11.44
C ASP A 488 -8.89 -12.48 -12.59
N HIS A 489 -8.69 -11.48 -13.44
CA HIS A 489 -7.84 -11.57 -14.64
C HIS A 489 -6.76 -10.48 -14.62
N VAL A 490 -5.51 -10.87 -14.72
CA VAL A 490 -4.36 -9.96 -14.72
C VAL A 490 -3.56 -10.12 -16.00
N PHE A 491 -3.35 -9.00 -16.70
CA PHE A 491 -2.45 -8.88 -17.84
C PHE A 491 -1.17 -8.20 -17.38
N LEU A 492 -0.06 -8.94 -17.35
CA LEU A 492 1.27 -8.41 -17.09
C LEU A 492 1.95 -8.12 -18.43
N VAL A 493 2.04 -6.85 -18.79
CA VAL A 493 2.46 -6.41 -20.12
C VAL A 493 3.87 -5.82 -20.12
N GLY A 494 4.55 -5.91 -21.29
CA GLY A 494 5.88 -5.35 -21.46
C GLY A 494 6.92 -5.99 -20.55
N VAL A 495 6.84 -7.32 -20.34
CA VAL A 495 7.80 -8.09 -19.54
C VAL A 495 9.07 -8.32 -20.38
N ASN A 496 9.74 -7.21 -20.72
CA ASN A 496 10.90 -7.19 -21.62
C ASN A 496 12.20 -7.06 -20.85
N GLU A 497 13.29 -7.52 -21.47
CA GLU A 497 14.65 -7.18 -21.05
C GLU A 497 14.84 -5.66 -20.93
N GLY A 498 15.51 -5.20 -19.87
CA GLY A 498 15.74 -3.77 -19.58
C GLY A 498 14.51 -3.00 -19.09
N THR A 499 13.33 -3.63 -19.07
CA THR A 499 12.11 -3.06 -18.50
C THR A 499 11.75 -3.71 -17.18
N LEU A 500 11.83 -5.03 -17.11
CA LEU A 500 11.67 -5.83 -15.91
C LEU A 500 12.66 -7.01 -15.98
N PRO A 501 13.77 -6.99 -15.23
CA PRO A 501 14.12 -6.01 -14.17
C PRO A 501 14.48 -4.62 -14.72
N MET A 502 14.20 -3.59 -13.89
CA MET A 502 14.60 -2.22 -14.14
C MET A 502 15.54 -1.75 -13.01
N GLY A 503 16.79 -1.47 -13.35
CA GLY A 503 17.81 -1.06 -12.37
C GLY A 503 18.65 -2.23 -11.88
N ASN A 504 19.38 -2.02 -10.78
CA ASN A 504 20.44 -2.92 -10.34
C ASN A 504 19.98 -3.95 -9.30
N ASP A 505 18.88 -3.73 -8.61
CA ASP A 505 18.33 -4.70 -7.63
C ASP A 505 17.39 -5.69 -8.33
N VAL A 506 18.02 -6.70 -8.97
CA VAL A 506 17.29 -7.76 -9.68
C VAL A 506 16.39 -8.56 -8.72
N GLU A 507 16.79 -8.70 -7.47
CA GLU A 507 15.99 -9.46 -6.49
C GLU A 507 14.74 -8.70 -6.04
N GLU A 508 14.81 -7.37 -5.89
CA GLU A 508 13.59 -6.57 -5.63
C GLU A 508 12.65 -6.59 -6.84
N GLU A 509 13.19 -6.48 -8.06
CA GLU A 509 12.39 -6.59 -9.29
C GLU A 509 11.76 -7.99 -9.46
N ARG A 510 12.44 -9.05 -9.01
CA ARG A 510 11.89 -10.42 -8.95
C ARG A 510 10.72 -10.51 -7.97
N ARG A 511 10.87 -9.93 -6.77
CA ARG A 511 9.76 -9.82 -5.81
C ARG A 511 8.60 -8.99 -6.36
N LEU A 512 8.91 -7.94 -7.11
CA LEU A 512 7.90 -7.12 -7.77
C LEU A 512 7.11 -7.90 -8.84
N PHE A 513 7.81 -8.73 -9.63
CA PHE A 513 7.16 -9.63 -10.59
C PHE A 513 6.29 -10.68 -9.88
N TYR A 514 6.80 -11.29 -8.80
CA TYR A 514 6.03 -12.19 -7.94
C TYR A 514 4.77 -11.51 -7.39
N VAL A 515 4.89 -10.26 -6.91
CA VAL A 515 3.72 -9.48 -6.47
C VAL A 515 2.72 -9.34 -7.60
N GLY A 516 3.14 -9.02 -8.82
CA GLY A 516 2.26 -8.91 -9.98
C GLY A 516 1.50 -10.19 -10.27
N LEU A 517 2.18 -11.34 -10.35
CA LEU A 517 1.58 -12.64 -10.58
C LEU A 517 0.50 -12.98 -9.53
N THR A 518 0.83 -12.76 -8.26
CA THR A 518 -0.05 -13.08 -7.13
C THR A 518 -1.21 -12.09 -6.93
N ARG A 519 -1.39 -11.12 -7.84
CA ARG A 519 -2.59 -10.27 -7.87
C ARG A 519 -3.77 -10.95 -8.55
N ALA A 520 -3.50 -11.96 -9.37
CA ALA A 520 -4.53 -12.69 -10.08
C ALA A 520 -5.19 -13.76 -9.21
N LYS A 521 -6.51 -13.90 -9.36
CA LYS A 521 -7.28 -14.98 -8.77
C LYS A 521 -7.42 -16.16 -9.74
N ARG A 522 -7.73 -15.91 -11.02
CA ARG A 522 -8.10 -16.92 -12.00
C ARG A 522 -7.10 -17.09 -13.14
N THR A 523 -6.76 -16.00 -13.84
CA THR A 523 -5.87 -16.07 -15.01
C THR A 523 -4.78 -15.00 -14.97
N VAL A 524 -3.61 -15.37 -15.46
CA VAL A 524 -2.50 -14.46 -15.75
C VAL A 524 -2.14 -14.57 -17.22
N HIS A 525 -2.15 -13.43 -17.91
CA HIS A 525 -1.66 -13.29 -19.28
C HIS A 525 -0.35 -12.50 -19.25
N LEU A 526 0.74 -13.15 -19.61
CA LEU A 526 2.07 -12.56 -19.71
C LEU A 526 2.34 -12.15 -21.15
N SER A 527 2.85 -10.96 -21.38
CA SER A 527 3.24 -10.54 -22.71
C SER A 527 4.54 -9.73 -22.73
N TYR A 528 5.26 -9.87 -23.85
CA TYR A 528 6.44 -9.10 -24.12
C TYR A 528 6.56 -8.76 -25.60
N SER A 529 7.27 -7.68 -25.91
CA SER A 529 7.59 -7.25 -27.27
C SER A 529 9.09 -7.04 -27.42
N GLY A 530 9.73 -7.80 -28.31
CA GLY A 530 11.19 -7.83 -28.48
C GLY A 530 11.88 -8.90 -27.64
N ALA A 531 12.98 -8.57 -26.93
CA ALA A 531 13.69 -9.53 -26.09
C ALA A 531 12.91 -9.77 -24.78
N PRO A 532 12.68 -11.05 -24.39
CA PRO A 532 11.98 -11.39 -23.16
C PRO A 532 12.82 -11.06 -21.93
N SER A 533 12.16 -10.72 -20.83
CA SER A 533 12.78 -10.62 -19.51
C SER A 533 13.47 -11.91 -19.10
N GLU A 534 14.59 -11.83 -18.39
CA GLU A 534 15.24 -12.98 -17.78
C GLU A 534 14.30 -13.77 -16.83
N PHE A 535 13.31 -13.11 -16.23
CA PHE A 535 12.33 -13.75 -15.34
C PHE A 535 11.42 -14.74 -16.08
N LEU A 536 11.30 -14.64 -17.40
CA LEU A 536 10.52 -15.56 -18.23
C LEU A 536 11.31 -16.82 -18.66
N SER A 537 12.62 -16.88 -18.44
CA SER A 537 13.47 -17.96 -18.95
C SER A 537 13.00 -19.37 -18.51
N GLY A 538 12.55 -19.49 -17.26
CA GLY A 538 12.01 -20.77 -16.73
C GLY A 538 10.66 -21.16 -17.31
N LEU A 539 9.87 -20.20 -17.81
CA LEU A 539 8.58 -20.44 -18.45
C LEU A 539 8.76 -20.81 -19.93
N LEU A 540 9.62 -20.08 -20.64
CA LEU A 540 9.96 -20.36 -22.05
C LEU A 540 10.58 -21.76 -22.25
N ALA A 541 11.40 -22.23 -21.30
CA ALA A 541 11.98 -23.56 -21.36
C ALA A 541 10.95 -24.69 -21.18
N SER A 542 9.80 -24.44 -20.59
CA SER A 542 8.72 -25.42 -20.41
C SER A 542 7.81 -25.56 -21.65
N GLU A 543 7.70 -24.52 -22.49
CA GLU A 543 6.94 -24.56 -23.75
C GLU A 543 7.71 -25.25 -24.91
N ALA A 544 9.04 -25.37 -24.77
CA ALA A 544 9.90 -26.00 -25.77
C ALA A 544 10.00 -27.54 -25.63
N LYS A 545 9.34 -28.12 -24.66
CA LYS A 545 9.24 -29.60 -24.42
C LYS A 545 7.83 -30.09 -24.72
#